data_6e9bd89cc24351acec959d6a80626fed
#
_entry.id   6e9bd89cc24351acec959d6a80626fed
#
_cell.length_a   1.000
_cell.length_b   1.000
_cell.length_c   1.000
_cell.angle_alpha   90.00
_cell.angle_beta   90.00
_cell.angle_gamma   90.00
#
_symmetry.space_group_name_H-M   'P 1'
#
loop_
_entity.id
_entity.type
_entity.pdbx_description
1 polymer ?
#
loop_
_entity_poly.entity_id
_entity_poly.type
_entity_poly.pdbx_seq_one_letter_code
_entity_poly.pdbx_strand_id
1 'polypeptide(L)'
;KRRSVAADALKTVGLDPEKYLSRAVDKTLSGGERKRVELASIITMEPKLVLMDEPDSGIDVEALEQIFACLKSFKQRGATVILITHSAAVLRQAEHAFLMCNGKLIDKGSTTKIYRYFEDRCIPCSHTNEPLKEETA
;
A
#
# COMPACT_ATOMS: atom_id res chain seq x y z
N LYS A 1 5.39 -10.27 26.58
CA LYS A 1 4.87 -10.84 25.31
C LYS A 1 4.37 -9.75 24.34
N ARG A 2 3.41 -8.87 24.74
CA ARG A 2 2.88 -7.80 23.84
C ARG A 2 3.95 -6.79 23.40
N ARG A 3 4.82 -6.37 24.34
CA ARG A 3 5.90 -5.40 24.06
C ARG A 3 6.96 -5.96 23.09
N SER A 4 7.26 -7.25 23.17
CA SER A 4 8.16 -7.94 22.25
C SER A 4 7.59 -7.96 20.83
N VAL A 5 6.31 -8.33 20.66
CA VAL A 5 5.65 -8.34 19.35
C VAL A 5 5.65 -6.96 18.70
N ALA A 6 5.35 -5.91 19.48
CA ALA A 6 5.40 -4.53 18.98
C ALA A 6 6.84 -4.10 18.60
N ALA A 7 7.84 -4.50 19.37
CA ALA A 7 9.24 -4.22 19.04
C ALA A 7 9.66 -4.88 17.72
N ASP A 8 9.28 -6.13 17.51
CA ASP A 8 9.60 -6.87 16.29
C ASP A 8 8.88 -6.27 15.07
N ALA A 9 7.64 -5.84 15.24
CA ALA A 9 6.89 -5.15 14.19
C ALA A 9 7.54 -3.80 13.81
N LEU A 10 7.98 -3.01 14.80
CA LEU A 10 8.70 -1.75 14.56
C LEU A 10 10.00 -1.98 13.79
N LYS A 11 10.77 -3.00 14.14
CA LYS A 11 11.99 -3.38 13.40
C LYS A 11 11.67 -3.74 11.95
N THR A 12 10.59 -4.47 11.71
CA THR A 12 10.19 -4.88 10.35
C THR A 12 9.94 -3.68 9.44
N VAL A 13 9.47 -2.57 10.00
CA VAL A 13 9.22 -1.32 9.25
C VAL A 13 10.38 -0.31 9.38
N GLY A 14 11.56 -0.74 9.84
CA GLY A 14 12.75 0.11 9.93
C GLY A 14 12.68 1.19 11.01
N LEU A 15 11.89 0.99 12.06
CA LEU A 15 11.80 1.90 13.20
C LEU A 15 12.50 1.30 14.44
N ASP A 16 13.26 2.14 15.16
CA ASP A 16 13.92 1.75 16.40
C ASP A 16 12.90 1.53 17.53
N PRO A 17 12.75 0.29 18.06
CA PRO A 17 11.81 0.01 19.13
C PRO A 17 12.04 0.82 20.40
N GLU A 18 13.29 1.11 20.77
CA GLU A 18 13.60 1.86 21.99
C GLU A 18 13.04 3.27 21.92
N LYS A 19 13.10 3.86 20.72
CA LYS A 19 12.59 5.21 20.46
C LYS A 19 11.07 5.26 20.29
N TYR A 20 10.46 4.26 19.62
CA TYR A 20 9.07 4.34 19.18
C TYR A 20 8.06 3.61 20.06
N LEU A 21 8.44 2.64 20.90
CA LEU A 21 7.51 1.92 21.79
C LEU A 21 6.81 2.82 22.83
N SER A 22 7.45 3.90 23.23
CA SER A 22 6.92 4.84 24.22
C SER A 22 6.59 6.21 23.62
N ARG A 23 6.85 6.42 22.35
CA ARG A 23 6.60 7.69 21.66
C ARG A 23 5.13 7.84 21.30
N ALA A 24 4.56 9.00 21.57
CA ALA A 24 3.19 9.33 21.15
C ALA A 24 3.10 9.40 19.61
N VAL A 25 1.98 8.91 19.07
CA VAL A 25 1.64 9.06 17.65
C VAL A 25 0.91 10.39 17.48
N ASP A 26 1.66 11.46 17.29
CA ASP A 26 1.17 12.81 17.19
C ASP A 26 1.75 13.58 15.99
N LYS A 27 1.56 14.87 15.96
CA LYS A 27 2.02 15.76 14.88
C LYS A 27 3.55 15.87 14.77
N THR A 28 4.30 15.38 15.75
CA THR A 28 5.79 15.43 15.74
C THR A 28 6.41 14.32 14.89
N LEU A 29 5.60 13.32 14.48
CA LEU A 29 6.02 12.31 13.52
C LEU A 29 5.95 12.86 12.10
N SER A 30 6.99 12.60 11.30
CA SER A 30 6.93 12.81 9.85
C SER A 30 5.84 11.92 9.22
N GLY A 31 5.41 12.25 7.99
CA GLY A 31 4.44 11.44 7.26
C GLY A 31 4.91 10.00 7.09
N GLY A 32 6.18 9.80 6.73
CA GLY A 32 6.78 8.47 6.58
C GLY A 32 6.89 7.70 7.90
N GLU A 33 7.28 8.36 9.00
CA GLU A 33 7.31 7.72 10.33
C GLU A 33 5.91 7.25 10.76
N ARG A 34 4.90 8.12 10.57
CA ARG A 34 3.51 7.79 10.90
C ARG A 34 3.02 6.58 10.13
N LYS A 35 3.24 6.55 8.81
CA LYS A 35 2.86 5.44 7.94
C LYS A 35 3.54 4.14 8.36
N ARG A 36 4.83 4.17 8.72
CA ARG A 36 5.55 3.00 9.23
C ARG A 36 5.02 2.51 10.58
N VAL A 37 4.64 3.42 11.48
CA VAL A 37 3.98 3.06 12.76
C VAL A 37 2.62 2.40 12.52
N GLU A 38 1.82 2.93 11.58
CA GLU A 38 0.55 2.33 11.16
C GLU A 38 0.76 0.90 10.62
N LEU A 39 1.75 0.70 9.73
CA LEU A 39 2.09 -0.63 9.21
C LEU A 39 2.55 -1.58 10.32
N ALA A 40 3.38 -1.13 11.26
CA ALA A 40 3.79 -1.93 12.42
C ALA A 40 2.57 -2.36 13.26
N SER A 41 1.59 -1.47 13.43
CA SER A 41 0.35 -1.79 14.13
C SER A 41 -0.45 -2.89 13.41
N ILE A 42 -0.56 -2.80 12.08
CA ILE A 42 -1.23 -3.83 11.26
C ILE A 42 -0.49 -5.18 11.36
N ILE A 43 0.85 -5.18 11.35
CA ILE A 43 1.64 -6.41 11.52
C ILE A 43 1.30 -7.13 12.84
N THR A 44 1.10 -6.37 13.92
CA THR A 44 0.78 -6.95 15.23
C THR A 44 -0.62 -7.56 15.32
N MET A 45 -1.52 -7.19 14.41
CA MET A 45 -2.89 -7.73 14.34
C MET A 45 -2.96 -9.08 13.63
N GLU A 46 -1.89 -9.49 12.92
CA GLU A 46 -1.83 -10.72 12.13
C GLU A 46 -3.05 -10.93 11.22
N PRO A 47 -3.42 -9.93 10.38
CA PRO A 47 -4.63 -9.97 9.59
C PRO A 47 -4.54 -11.05 8.51
N LYS A 48 -5.68 -11.63 8.14
CA LYS A 48 -5.80 -12.51 6.96
C LYS A 48 -6.01 -11.75 5.66
N LEU A 49 -6.51 -10.53 5.74
CA LEU A 49 -6.73 -9.61 4.62
C LEU A 49 -6.24 -8.22 5.00
N VAL A 50 -5.41 -7.63 4.14
CA VAL A 50 -4.90 -6.27 4.27
C VAL A 50 -5.36 -5.47 3.07
N LEU A 51 -6.00 -4.34 3.31
CA LEU A 51 -6.39 -3.37 2.28
C LEU A 51 -5.59 -2.10 2.50
N MET A 52 -4.91 -1.62 1.48
CA MET A 52 -4.10 -0.40 1.54
C MET A 52 -4.43 0.51 0.37
N ASP A 53 -4.65 1.77 0.67
CA ASP A 53 -4.87 2.82 -0.31
C ASP A 53 -3.65 3.73 -0.37
N GLU A 54 -3.00 3.77 -1.53
CA GLU A 54 -1.78 4.55 -1.82
C GLU A 54 -0.72 4.49 -0.70
N PRO A 55 -0.24 3.29 -0.31
CA PRO A 55 0.69 3.14 0.80
C PRO A 55 2.03 3.86 0.56
N ASP A 56 2.35 4.16 -0.68
CA ASP A 56 3.57 4.82 -1.15
C ASP A 56 3.43 6.35 -1.32
N SER A 57 2.24 6.91 -1.10
CA SER A 57 2.02 8.35 -1.26
C SER A 57 2.75 9.16 -0.19
N GLY A 58 3.54 10.15 -0.62
CA GLY A 58 4.23 11.10 0.27
C GLY A 58 5.38 10.51 1.09
N ILE A 59 5.95 9.40 0.65
CA ILE A 59 7.10 8.77 1.31
C ILE A 59 8.34 8.80 0.41
N ASP A 60 9.52 8.78 1.04
CA ASP A 60 10.80 8.68 0.34
C ASP A 60 11.11 7.24 -0.11
N VAL A 61 12.16 7.11 -0.93
CA VAL A 61 12.57 5.82 -1.50
C VAL A 61 12.96 4.80 -0.42
N GLU A 62 13.62 5.25 0.64
CA GLU A 62 14.04 4.38 1.74
C GLU A 62 12.83 3.81 2.50
N ALA A 63 11.85 4.67 2.80
CA ALA A 63 10.60 4.23 3.44
C ALA A 63 9.78 3.31 2.52
N LEU A 64 9.87 3.47 1.19
CA LEU A 64 9.20 2.59 0.23
C LEU A 64 9.73 1.14 0.31
N GLU A 65 11.04 0.95 0.45
CA GLU A 65 11.63 -0.38 0.64
C GLU A 65 11.12 -1.07 1.91
N GLN A 66 10.94 -0.29 2.99
CA GLN A 66 10.37 -0.82 4.24
C GLN A 66 8.90 -1.24 4.06
N ILE A 67 8.13 -0.51 3.26
CA ILE A 67 6.76 -0.90 2.90
C ILE A 67 6.79 -2.22 2.12
N PHE A 68 7.66 -2.37 1.15
CA PHE A 68 7.77 -3.63 0.38
C PHE A 68 8.15 -4.81 1.28
N ALA A 69 9.07 -4.62 2.22
CA ALA A 69 9.42 -5.64 3.20
C ALA A 69 8.20 -6.04 4.05
N CYS A 70 7.39 -5.06 4.45
CA CYS A 70 6.16 -5.27 5.19
C CYS A 70 5.12 -6.07 4.38
N LEU A 71 4.87 -5.69 3.11
CA LEU A 71 3.96 -6.40 2.21
C LEU A 71 4.38 -7.85 2.02
N LYS A 72 5.67 -8.08 1.81
CA LYS A 72 6.24 -9.43 1.70
C LYS A 72 6.04 -10.24 2.98
N SER A 73 6.19 -9.62 4.15
CA SER A 73 5.94 -10.26 5.44
C SER A 73 4.49 -10.71 5.60
N PHE A 74 3.52 -9.88 5.21
CA PHE A 74 2.10 -10.26 5.22
C PHE A 74 1.85 -11.49 4.34
N LYS A 75 2.36 -11.47 3.11
CA LYS A 75 2.21 -12.56 2.16
C LYS A 75 2.83 -13.87 2.69
N GLN A 76 4.03 -13.82 3.27
CA GLN A 76 4.71 -14.97 3.87
C GLN A 76 3.93 -15.60 5.01
N ARG A 77 3.12 -14.80 5.72
CA ARG A 77 2.20 -15.26 6.77
C ARG A 77 0.86 -15.74 6.25
N GLY A 78 0.68 -15.79 4.93
CA GLY A 78 -0.56 -16.27 4.29
C GLY A 78 -1.69 -15.23 4.25
N ALA A 79 -1.41 -13.96 4.49
CA ALA A 79 -2.39 -12.90 4.31
C ALA A 79 -2.59 -12.56 2.83
N THR A 80 -3.82 -12.25 2.46
CA THR A 80 -4.13 -11.61 1.18
C THR A 80 -3.91 -10.11 1.30
N VAL A 81 -3.18 -9.52 0.36
CA VAL A 81 -2.92 -8.08 0.33
C VAL A 81 -3.53 -7.49 -0.93
N ILE A 82 -4.38 -6.49 -0.77
CA ILE A 82 -4.97 -5.71 -1.87
C ILE A 82 -4.49 -4.27 -1.71
N LEU A 83 -3.90 -3.74 -2.77
CA LEU A 83 -3.35 -2.38 -2.82
C LEU A 83 -4.07 -1.56 -3.89
N ILE A 84 -4.35 -0.31 -3.57
CA ILE A 84 -4.67 0.71 -4.55
C ILE A 84 -3.41 1.56 -4.71
N THR A 85 -2.94 1.73 -5.94
CA THR A 85 -1.75 2.54 -6.23
C THR A 85 -1.76 3.04 -7.66
N HIS A 86 -1.13 4.18 -7.89
CA HIS A 86 -0.77 4.69 -9.22
C HIS A 86 0.74 4.58 -9.48
N SER A 87 1.48 3.93 -8.59
CA SER A 87 2.94 3.76 -8.68
C SER A 87 3.31 2.48 -9.42
N ALA A 88 4.06 2.62 -10.51
CA ALA A 88 4.63 1.50 -11.23
C ALA A 88 5.59 0.64 -10.38
N ALA A 89 6.28 1.27 -9.42
CA ALA A 89 7.18 0.56 -8.51
C ALA A 89 6.41 -0.38 -7.57
N VAL A 90 5.27 0.08 -7.04
CA VAL A 90 4.39 -0.74 -6.19
C VAL A 90 3.71 -1.82 -7.02
N LEU A 91 3.21 -1.50 -8.22
CA LEU A 91 2.58 -2.45 -9.12
C LEU A 91 3.48 -3.66 -9.39
N ARG A 92 4.78 -3.46 -9.58
CA ARG A 92 5.76 -4.54 -9.81
C ARG A 92 5.92 -5.52 -8.65
N GLN A 93 5.46 -5.17 -7.46
CA GLN A 93 5.51 -6.05 -6.27
C GLN A 93 4.31 -7.01 -6.20
N ALA A 94 3.27 -6.75 -6.98
CA ALA A 94 2.06 -7.57 -7.01
C ALA A 94 2.16 -8.70 -8.06
N GLU A 95 1.36 -9.73 -7.92
CA GLU A 95 1.26 -10.85 -8.88
C GLU A 95 0.17 -10.61 -9.90
N HIS A 96 -0.94 -10.02 -9.44
CA HIS A 96 -2.12 -9.69 -10.25
C HIS A 96 -2.49 -8.23 -10.06
N ALA A 97 -3.01 -7.64 -11.10
CA ALA A 97 -3.49 -6.27 -11.07
C ALA A 97 -4.86 -6.13 -11.76
N PHE A 98 -5.60 -5.15 -11.29
CA PHE A 98 -6.87 -4.70 -11.84
C PHE A 98 -6.69 -3.25 -12.24
N LEU A 99 -6.84 -2.95 -13.53
CA LEU A 99 -6.80 -1.59 -14.03
C LEU A 99 -8.20 -0.97 -13.97
N MET A 100 -8.33 0.07 -13.17
CA MET A 100 -9.60 0.78 -13.01
C MET A 100 -9.50 2.19 -13.55
N CYS A 101 -10.57 2.65 -14.19
CA CYS A 101 -10.70 4.02 -14.65
C CYS A 101 -12.17 4.45 -14.56
N ASN A 102 -12.45 5.62 -13.97
CA ASN A 102 -13.80 6.16 -13.76
C ASN A 102 -14.80 5.13 -13.20
N GLY A 103 -14.41 4.43 -12.13
CA GLY A 103 -15.26 3.42 -11.49
C GLY A 103 -15.48 2.14 -12.29
N LYS A 104 -14.84 1.99 -13.45
CA LYS A 104 -14.96 0.79 -14.29
C LYS A 104 -13.67 -0.02 -14.27
N LEU A 105 -13.83 -1.34 -14.25
CA LEU A 105 -12.71 -2.27 -14.48
C LEU A 105 -12.43 -2.31 -15.99
N ILE A 106 -11.25 -1.84 -16.39
CA ILE A 106 -10.82 -1.78 -17.79
C ILE A 106 -10.13 -3.06 -18.21
N ASP A 107 -9.21 -3.56 -17.36
CA ASP A 107 -8.48 -4.79 -17.63
C ASP A 107 -8.02 -5.42 -16.32
N LYS A 108 -7.66 -6.71 -16.37
CA LYS A 108 -7.12 -7.48 -15.26
C LYS A 108 -6.14 -8.53 -15.75
N GLY A 109 -5.20 -8.93 -14.91
CA GLY A 109 -4.26 -9.98 -15.24
C GLY A 109 -2.94 -9.86 -14.49
N SER A 110 -1.88 -10.43 -15.08
CA SER A 110 -0.54 -10.30 -14.52
C SER A 110 -0.10 -8.84 -14.48
N THR A 111 0.75 -8.52 -13.52
CA THR A 111 1.31 -7.16 -13.39
C THR A 111 2.10 -6.75 -14.63
N THR A 112 2.78 -7.70 -15.29
CA THR A 112 3.48 -7.45 -16.56
C THR A 112 2.52 -6.99 -17.66
N LYS A 113 1.32 -7.58 -17.75
CA LYS A 113 0.29 -7.16 -18.71
C LYS A 113 -0.19 -5.75 -18.42
N ILE A 114 -0.56 -5.50 -17.15
CA ILE A 114 -1.12 -4.20 -16.73
C ILE A 114 -0.05 -3.10 -16.77
N TYR A 115 1.21 -3.44 -16.49
CA TYR A 115 2.32 -2.48 -16.52
C TYR A 115 2.48 -1.80 -17.89
N ARG A 116 2.17 -2.48 -19.00
CA ARG A 116 2.22 -1.91 -20.36
C ARG A 116 1.37 -0.66 -20.51
N TYR A 117 0.22 -0.59 -19.81
CA TYR A 117 -0.62 0.61 -19.83
C TYR A 117 0.06 1.84 -19.20
N PHE A 118 1.04 1.63 -18.30
CA PHE A 118 1.83 2.70 -17.72
C PHE A 118 3.01 3.11 -18.60
N GLU A 119 3.59 2.17 -19.37
CA GLU A 119 4.71 2.44 -20.29
C GLU A 119 4.24 3.20 -21.53
N ASP A 120 3.15 2.77 -22.12
CA ASP A 120 2.68 3.29 -23.41
C ASP A 120 1.90 4.60 -23.26
N ARG A 121 1.67 5.08 -22.05
CA ARG A 121 0.91 6.29 -21.70
C ARG A 121 -0.46 6.40 -22.38
N CYS A 122 -0.97 5.30 -22.92
CA CYS A 122 -2.15 5.35 -23.76
C CYS A 122 -3.15 4.26 -23.36
N ILE A 123 -4.07 4.65 -22.51
CA ILE A 123 -5.42 4.16 -22.66
C ILE A 123 -6.15 5.34 -23.31
N PRO A 124 -6.68 5.22 -24.51
CA PRO A 124 -7.63 6.18 -25.00
C PRO A 124 -8.84 6.11 -24.07
N CYS A 125 -8.81 6.93 -23.02
CA CYS A 125 -10.00 7.19 -22.24
C CYS A 125 -10.93 7.98 -23.15
N SER A 126 -11.87 7.29 -23.75
CA SER A 126 -12.96 7.93 -24.53
C SER A 126 -14.00 8.62 -23.66
N HIS A 127 -13.81 8.61 -22.33
CA HIS A 127 -14.70 9.24 -21.38
C HIS A 127 -14.07 10.52 -20.82
N THR A 128 -14.89 11.55 -20.70
CA THR A 128 -14.57 12.74 -19.94
C THR A 128 -14.41 12.36 -18.45
N ASN A 129 -13.50 13.02 -17.73
CA ASN A 129 -13.33 12.86 -16.28
C ASN A 129 -14.47 13.52 -15.48
N GLU A 130 -15.67 13.48 -16.01
CA GLU A 130 -16.87 13.99 -15.35
C GLU A 130 -17.50 12.86 -14.54
N PRO A 131 -17.94 13.12 -13.30
CA PRO A 131 -18.71 12.16 -12.52
C PRO A 131 -19.94 11.73 -13.34
N LEU A 132 -20.23 10.43 -13.35
CA LEU A 132 -21.50 9.95 -13.91
C LEU A 132 -22.62 10.68 -13.18
N LYS A 133 -23.49 11.38 -13.94
CA LYS A 133 -24.71 11.94 -13.36
C LYS A 133 -25.50 10.79 -12.76
N GLU A 134 -25.84 10.89 -11.48
CA GLU A 134 -26.74 9.94 -10.84
C GLU A 134 -28.01 9.89 -11.70
N GLU A 135 -28.31 8.72 -12.24
CA GLU A 135 -29.63 8.48 -12.82
C GLU A 135 -30.62 8.57 -11.67
N THR A 136 -31.29 9.70 -11.55
CA THR A 136 -32.43 9.85 -10.64
C THR A 136 -33.50 8.86 -11.08
N ALA A 137 -33.65 7.81 -10.25
CA ALA A 137 -34.73 6.85 -10.36
C ALA A 137 -36.08 7.52 -10.00
#